data_36454c7fc56ebebaa539a57291a914e5
#
_entry.id   36454c7fc56ebebaa539a57291a914e5
#
_cell.length_a   1.000
_cell.length_b   1.000
_cell.length_c   1.000
_cell.angle_alpha   90.00
_cell.angle_beta   90.00
_cell.angle_gamma   90.00
#
_symmetry.space_group_name_H-M   'P 1'
#
loop_
_entity.id
_entity.type
_entity.pdbx_description
1 polymer ?
#
loop_
_entity_poly.entity_id
_entity_poly.type
_entity_poly.pdbx_seq_one_letter_code
_entity_poly.pdbx_strand_id
1 'polypeptide(L)'
;MLNDRGLSALSPDKVMTDAALALPPSDGLAFPPPDRPRRMSWSRALTMALSVLVLAAAIWQAREVDPAAITALVPASPLFWVVFLLGYFAGPAGDWLIFRKLWGVGARGIGALTRKLIYNELLLGYVGELYFYAWAKRKLPAAAAPFGAVKDVAIMSAMAGNVMTLALIALAYPYLALLPLAEYGNDIAWSLAFVIAISLAPLIWRRRILSLSRGTLWAVFGIHTARIVATTGLNAVAWALVLPDVAIGWWLVLSAIRLLVSRLPFVPNKDVVFAGIALLALGEDVALSALMAMMAALILATHLILALYFGVHDLIKGDRS
;
A
#
# COMPACT_ATOMS: atom_id res chain seq x y z
N MET A 1 -46.34 -56.32 -44.32
CA MET A 1 -45.16 -56.41 -45.16
C MET A 1 -43.95 -56.05 -44.31
N LEU A 2 -43.33 -57.06 -43.73
CA LEU A 2 -41.99 -57.59 -44.04
C LEU A 2 -40.89 -56.55 -43.80
N ASN A 3 -39.97 -56.71 -42.89
CA ASN A 3 -38.94 -57.76 -43.03
C ASN A 3 -38.22 -57.96 -41.65
N ASP A 4 -38.26 -59.25 -41.31
CA ASP A 4 -37.41 -59.95 -40.39
C ASP A 4 -36.00 -60.10 -40.99
N ARG A 5 -34.94 -59.81 -40.28
CA ARG A 5 -33.55 -60.31 -40.36
C ARG A 5 -32.69 -59.45 -39.43
N GLY A 6 -32.06 -59.92 -38.39
CA GLY A 6 -31.28 -61.08 -38.17
C GLY A 6 -30.75 -61.01 -36.73
N LEU A 7 -31.35 -61.77 -35.89
CA LEU A 7 -30.72 -62.24 -34.67
C LEU A 7 -29.95 -63.48 -34.99
N SER A 8 -28.68 -63.41 -35.31
CA SER A 8 -27.80 -64.56 -35.39
C SER A 8 -26.59 -64.37 -34.47
N ALA A 9 -26.62 -65.19 -33.42
CA ALA A 9 -25.45 -65.82 -32.84
C ALA A 9 -24.31 -64.98 -32.35
N LEU A 10 -24.45 -64.53 -31.13
CA LEU A 10 -23.28 -64.36 -30.26
C LEU A 10 -23.17 -65.65 -29.43
N SER A 11 -22.16 -66.46 -29.78
CA SER A 11 -21.81 -67.70 -29.09
C SER A 11 -21.44 -67.38 -27.64
N PRO A 12 -21.97 -68.12 -26.59
CA PRO A 12 -21.65 -67.93 -25.18
C PRO A 12 -20.15 -68.08 -24.83
N ASP A 13 -19.40 -68.76 -25.67
CA ASP A 13 -17.99 -69.05 -25.43
C ASP A 13 -17.04 -67.88 -25.71
N LYS A 14 -17.49 -66.82 -26.40
CA LYS A 14 -16.65 -65.62 -26.58
C LYS A 14 -16.71 -64.62 -25.46
N VAL A 15 -17.75 -64.68 -24.61
CA VAL A 15 -17.91 -63.74 -23.51
C VAL A 15 -17.11 -64.16 -22.25
N MET A 16 -16.76 -65.46 -22.16
CA MET A 16 -16.00 -65.97 -21.00
C MET A 16 -14.47 -65.91 -21.18
N THR A 17 -13.94 -65.73 -22.40
CA THR A 17 -12.49 -65.73 -22.62
C THR A 17 -11.88 -64.32 -22.47
N ASP A 18 -12.65 -63.26 -22.70
CA ASP A 18 -12.13 -61.91 -22.56
C ASP A 18 -12.25 -61.32 -21.13
N ALA A 19 -13.02 -61.98 -20.24
CA ALA A 19 -13.17 -61.56 -18.86
C ALA A 19 -12.10 -62.16 -17.89
N ALA A 20 -11.32 -63.15 -18.36
CA ALA A 20 -10.41 -63.90 -17.51
C ALA A 20 -8.94 -63.49 -17.55
N LEU A 21 -8.59 -62.47 -18.34
CA LEU A 21 -7.19 -62.03 -18.51
C LEU A 21 -6.94 -60.52 -18.38
N ALA A 22 -7.86 -59.76 -17.82
CA ALA A 22 -7.55 -58.44 -17.32
C ALA A 22 -7.07 -58.59 -15.87
N LEU A 23 -5.81 -58.97 -15.71
CA LEU A 23 -5.11 -58.67 -14.45
C LEU A 23 -5.22 -57.17 -14.25
N PRO A 24 -5.64 -56.67 -13.04
CA PRO A 24 -5.55 -55.27 -12.75
C PRO A 24 -4.09 -54.85 -13.01
N PRO A 25 -3.87 -53.67 -13.64
CA PRO A 25 -2.51 -53.19 -13.79
C PRO A 25 -1.88 -53.28 -12.41
N SER A 26 -0.73 -53.95 -12.34
CA SER A 26 0.10 -53.94 -11.16
C SER A 26 0.40 -52.47 -10.88
N ASP A 27 -0.38 -51.86 -10.00
CA ASP A 27 0.03 -50.64 -9.31
C ASP A 27 1.27 -51.02 -8.51
N GLY A 28 2.36 -51.20 -9.29
CA GLY A 28 3.69 -51.23 -8.72
C GLY A 28 3.76 -49.98 -7.84
N LEU A 29 4.11 -50.15 -6.61
CA LEU A 29 4.46 -49.09 -5.69
C LEU A 29 5.27 -48.04 -6.44
N ALA A 30 4.58 -47.16 -7.17
CA ALA A 30 5.18 -45.97 -7.75
C ALA A 30 5.48 -45.09 -6.56
N PHE A 31 6.71 -45.22 -6.05
CA PHE A 31 7.23 -44.21 -5.12
C PHE A 31 6.98 -42.86 -5.76
N PRO A 32 6.29 -41.93 -5.04
CA PRO A 32 6.15 -40.60 -5.58
C PRO A 32 7.54 -40.11 -5.95
N PRO A 33 7.70 -39.50 -7.14
CA PRO A 33 9.02 -39.01 -7.55
C PRO A 33 9.59 -38.16 -6.43
N PRO A 34 10.89 -38.30 -6.09
CA PRO A 34 11.49 -37.55 -5.01
C PRO A 34 11.15 -36.07 -5.19
N ASP A 35 10.61 -35.45 -4.13
CA ASP A 35 10.23 -34.05 -4.15
C ASP A 35 11.37 -33.27 -4.79
N ARG A 36 11.17 -32.80 -6.01
CA ARG A 36 12.14 -31.90 -6.64
C ARG A 36 12.29 -30.74 -5.69
N PRO A 37 13.52 -30.35 -5.32
CA PRO A 37 13.74 -29.23 -4.42
C PRO A 37 12.90 -28.08 -4.96
N ARG A 38 11.90 -27.65 -4.18
CA ARG A 38 10.96 -26.57 -4.56
C ARG A 38 11.81 -25.35 -4.87
N ARG A 39 12.11 -25.10 -6.15
CA ARG A 39 12.79 -23.88 -6.56
C ARG A 39 11.98 -22.74 -5.99
N MET A 40 12.64 -21.94 -5.14
CA MET A 40 12.05 -20.77 -4.53
C MET A 40 11.39 -19.92 -5.64
N SER A 41 10.08 -19.74 -5.58
CA SER A 41 9.38 -18.98 -6.61
C SER A 41 9.93 -17.55 -6.60
N TRP A 42 10.06 -16.93 -7.79
CA TRP A 42 10.52 -15.55 -7.92
C TRP A 42 9.83 -14.60 -6.92
N SER A 43 8.53 -14.75 -6.71
CA SER A 43 7.75 -13.93 -5.79
C SER A 43 8.14 -14.13 -4.31
N ARG A 44 8.61 -15.34 -3.92
CA ARG A 44 9.14 -15.58 -2.56
C ARG A 44 10.52 -14.97 -2.41
N ALA A 45 11.40 -15.17 -3.40
CA ALA A 45 12.73 -14.58 -3.42
C ALA A 45 12.66 -13.06 -3.29
N LEU A 46 11.75 -12.43 -4.06
CA LEU A 46 11.51 -11.00 -3.99
C LEU A 46 11.02 -10.56 -2.60
N THR A 47 10.03 -11.26 -2.02
CA THR A 47 9.52 -10.92 -0.69
C THR A 47 10.61 -11.02 0.37
N MET A 48 11.42 -12.08 0.35
CA MET A 48 12.54 -12.25 1.31
C MET A 48 13.59 -11.16 1.12
N ALA A 49 13.99 -10.86 -0.12
CA ALA A 49 14.95 -9.81 -0.42
C ALA A 49 14.46 -8.44 0.06
N LEU A 50 13.17 -8.11 -0.18
CA LEU A 50 12.56 -6.87 0.29
C LEU A 50 12.48 -6.82 1.83
N SER A 51 12.16 -7.94 2.50
CA SER A 51 12.12 -7.98 3.97
C SER A 51 13.50 -7.74 4.57
N VAL A 52 14.56 -8.36 4.02
CA VAL A 52 15.94 -8.13 4.45
C VAL A 52 16.37 -6.68 4.21
N LEU A 53 16.03 -6.13 3.03
CA LEU A 53 16.35 -4.76 2.68
C LEU A 53 15.65 -3.75 3.60
N VAL A 54 14.36 -3.99 3.92
CA VAL A 54 13.60 -3.17 4.88
C VAL A 54 14.20 -3.23 6.27
N LEU A 55 14.60 -4.41 6.75
CA LEU A 55 15.27 -4.54 8.05
C LEU A 55 16.61 -3.77 8.08
N ALA A 56 17.41 -3.88 7.02
CA ALA A 56 18.66 -3.13 6.91
C ALA A 56 18.41 -1.62 6.89
N ALA A 57 17.41 -1.14 6.11
CA ALA A 57 17.03 0.26 6.07
C ALA A 57 16.49 0.74 7.43
N ALA A 58 15.67 -0.08 8.12
CA ALA A 58 15.16 0.21 9.45
C ALA A 58 16.29 0.37 10.48
N ILE A 59 17.25 -0.55 10.50
CA ILE A 59 18.41 -0.48 11.39
C ILE A 59 19.26 0.76 11.08
N TRP A 60 19.46 1.06 9.80
CA TRP A 60 20.22 2.23 9.38
C TRP A 60 19.57 3.53 9.87
N GLN A 61 18.27 3.69 9.67
CA GLN A 61 17.52 4.89 10.06
C GLN A 61 17.37 5.01 11.59
N ALA A 62 17.26 3.89 12.32
CA ALA A 62 17.20 3.90 13.78
C ALA A 62 18.44 4.51 14.44
N ARG A 63 19.58 4.58 13.75
CA ARG A 63 20.81 5.19 14.26
C ARG A 63 20.71 6.71 14.38
N GLU A 64 19.85 7.34 13.60
CA GLU A 64 19.65 8.79 13.55
C GLU A 64 18.61 9.28 14.57
N VAL A 65 17.89 8.36 15.22
CA VAL A 65 16.82 8.66 16.16
C VAL A 65 17.39 8.77 17.57
N ASP A 66 17.24 9.94 18.22
CA ASP A 66 17.52 10.10 19.64
C ASP A 66 16.29 9.67 20.47
N PRO A 67 16.34 8.53 21.18
CA PRO A 67 15.21 8.06 21.98
C PRO A 67 14.84 9.01 23.12
N ALA A 68 15.81 9.73 23.69
CA ALA A 68 15.57 10.63 24.80
C ALA A 68 14.79 11.88 24.35
N ALA A 69 15.12 12.43 23.17
CA ALA A 69 14.40 13.54 22.58
C ALA A 69 12.95 13.19 22.25
N ILE A 70 12.70 11.95 21.76
CA ILE A 70 11.34 11.47 21.45
C ILE A 70 10.52 11.31 22.73
N THR A 71 11.07 10.64 23.75
CA THR A 71 10.31 10.33 24.97
C THR A 71 9.91 11.58 25.75
N ALA A 72 10.71 12.65 25.69
CA ALA A 72 10.40 13.93 26.35
C ALA A 72 9.18 14.64 25.72
N LEU A 73 8.87 14.37 24.44
CA LEU A 73 7.80 15.04 23.69
C LEU A 73 6.53 14.18 23.56
N VAL A 74 6.59 12.90 23.96
CA VAL A 74 5.49 11.96 23.79
C VAL A 74 4.24 12.38 24.56
N PRO A 75 3.08 12.61 23.91
CA PRO A 75 1.87 12.99 24.61
C PRO A 75 1.36 11.90 25.55
N ALA A 76 1.02 12.29 26.79
CA ALA A 76 0.43 11.38 27.77
C ALA A 76 -1.06 11.07 27.49
N SER A 77 -1.73 11.84 26.63
CA SER A 77 -3.15 11.69 26.33
C SER A 77 -3.46 10.40 25.58
N PRO A 78 -4.30 9.49 26.13
CA PRO A 78 -4.73 8.28 25.40
C PRO A 78 -5.46 8.62 24.10
N LEU A 79 -6.20 9.72 24.04
CA LEU A 79 -6.93 10.16 22.87
C LEU A 79 -5.98 10.48 21.71
N PHE A 80 -4.83 11.10 21.99
CA PHE A 80 -3.80 11.33 20.99
C PHE A 80 -3.39 10.01 20.31
N TRP A 81 -3.11 8.97 21.09
CA TRP A 81 -2.66 7.68 20.58
C TRP A 81 -3.72 6.98 19.75
N VAL A 82 -5.00 7.05 20.15
CA VAL A 82 -6.11 6.52 19.36
C VAL A 82 -6.18 7.23 18.01
N VAL A 83 -6.15 8.57 18.01
CA VAL A 83 -6.22 9.36 16.78
C VAL A 83 -4.99 9.11 15.89
N PHE A 84 -3.80 9.06 16.48
CA PHE A 84 -2.55 8.74 15.78
C PHE A 84 -2.61 7.38 15.08
N LEU A 85 -3.01 6.32 15.80
CA LEU A 85 -3.10 4.97 15.24
C LEU A 85 -4.18 4.88 14.15
N LEU A 86 -5.34 5.50 14.35
CA LEU A 86 -6.38 5.58 13.32
C LEU A 86 -5.86 6.28 12.07
N GLY A 87 -5.14 7.40 12.21
CA GLY A 87 -4.50 8.10 11.11
C GLY A 87 -3.46 7.26 10.39
N TYR A 88 -2.60 6.56 11.13
CA TYR A 88 -1.56 5.70 10.60
C TYR A 88 -2.15 4.53 9.78
N PHE A 89 -3.16 3.84 10.32
CA PHE A 89 -3.77 2.67 9.66
C PHE A 89 -4.86 3.05 8.63
N ALA A 90 -5.26 4.30 8.51
CA ALA A 90 -6.24 4.74 7.51
C ALA A 90 -5.79 4.41 6.06
N GLY A 91 -4.47 4.48 5.80
CA GLY A 91 -3.89 4.09 4.51
C GLY A 91 -4.13 2.61 4.18
N PRO A 92 -3.58 1.67 4.95
CA PRO A 92 -3.81 0.24 4.77
C PRO A 92 -5.29 -0.16 4.80
N ALA A 93 -6.12 0.47 5.64
CA ALA A 93 -7.56 0.20 5.70
C ALA A 93 -8.29 0.63 4.42
N GLY A 94 -7.97 1.79 3.88
CA GLY A 94 -8.53 2.26 2.61
C GLY A 94 -8.15 1.33 1.44
N ASP A 95 -6.88 0.95 1.35
CA ASP A 95 -6.41 -0.01 0.36
C ASP A 95 -7.09 -1.38 0.53
N TRP A 96 -7.28 -1.83 1.78
CA TRP A 96 -8.00 -3.07 2.05
C TRP A 96 -9.46 -3.03 1.59
N LEU A 97 -10.18 -1.94 1.80
CA LEU A 97 -11.54 -1.76 1.29
C LEU A 97 -11.58 -1.87 -0.24
N ILE A 98 -10.60 -1.30 -0.94
CA ILE A 98 -10.48 -1.40 -2.39
C ILE A 98 -10.26 -2.86 -2.82
N PHE A 99 -9.24 -3.53 -2.28
CA PHE A 99 -8.91 -4.88 -2.70
C PHE A 99 -9.89 -5.94 -2.19
N ARG A 100 -10.59 -5.67 -1.09
CA ARG A 100 -11.76 -6.45 -0.67
C ARG A 100 -12.87 -6.37 -1.71
N LYS A 101 -13.14 -5.17 -2.26
CA LYS A 101 -14.14 -4.98 -3.31
C LYS A 101 -13.72 -5.62 -4.64
N LEU A 102 -12.45 -5.54 -5.00
CA LEU A 102 -11.93 -6.06 -6.26
C LEU A 102 -11.79 -7.59 -6.26
N TRP A 103 -11.33 -8.17 -5.15
CA TRP A 103 -10.89 -9.57 -5.09
C TRP A 103 -11.41 -10.34 -3.88
N GLY A 104 -12.26 -9.77 -3.04
CA GLY A 104 -12.73 -10.42 -1.83
C GLY A 104 -11.64 -10.65 -0.78
N VAL A 105 -10.58 -9.84 -0.77
CA VAL A 105 -9.45 -10.01 0.16
C VAL A 105 -9.94 -9.93 1.59
N GLY A 106 -9.73 -11.01 2.36
CA GLY A 106 -10.11 -11.08 3.77
C GLY A 106 -9.21 -10.23 4.69
N ALA A 107 -9.51 -10.25 5.99
CA ALA A 107 -8.78 -9.45 6.99
C ALA A 107 -7.25 -9.69 7.01
N ARG A 108 -6.79 -10.91 6.65
CA ARG A 108 -5.36 -11.21 6.51
C ARG A 108 -4.64 -10.33 5.47
N GLY A 109 -5.37 -9.75 4.52
CA GLY A 109 -4.84 -8.81 3.55
C GLY A 109 -4.37 -7.48 4.16
N ILE A 110 -4.90 -7.08 5.33
CA ILE A 110 -4.48 -5.86 6.03
C ILE A 110 -2.97 -5.94 6.34
N GLY A 111 -2.48 -7.08 6.79
CA GLY A 111 -1.05 -7.27 7.05
C GLY A 111 -0.18 -7.09 5.80
N ALA A 112 -0.63 -7.58 4.63
CA ALA A 112 0.09 -7.37 3.37
C ALA A 112 0.07 -5.90 2.94
N LEU A 113 -1.03 -5.20 3.16
CA LEU A 113 -1.17 -3.78 2.82
C LEU A 113 -0.41 -2.86 3.80
N THR A 114 -0.28 -3.27 5.07
CA THR A 114 0.59 -2.58 6.03
C THR A 114 2.07 -2.75 5.62
N ARG A 115 2.50 -3.95 5.20
CA ARG A 115 3.84 -4.15 4.62
C ARG A 115 4.05 -3.30 3.36
N LYS A 116 3.06 -3.21 2.49
CA LYS A 116 3.10 -2.31 1.32
C LYS A 116 3.40 -0.87 1.73
N LEU A 117 2.70 -0.34 2.74
CA LEU A 117 2.96 1.00 3.29
C LEU A 117 4.41 1.12 3.76
N ILE A 118 4.86 0.21 4.61
CA ILE A 118 6.21 0.24 5.18
C ILE A 118 7.29 0.20 4.09
N TYR A 119 7.11 -0.64 3.06
CA TYR A 119 8.07 -0.76 1.97
C TYR A 119 8.14 0.52 1.11
N ASN A 120 7.01 1.20 0.92
CA ASN A 120 6.99 2.49 0.24
C ASN A 120 7.65 3.61 1.05
N GLU A 121 7.55 3.56 2.37
CA GLU A 121 8.09 4.63 3.23
C GLU A 121 9.56 4.39 3.60
N LEU A 122 9.97 3.15 3.88
CA LEU A 122 11.34 2.86 4.31
C LEU A 122 12.31 2.63 3.14
N LEU A 123 11.84 2.23 1.95
CA LEU A 123 12.69 2.01 0.79
C LEU A 123 12.50 3.12 -0.24
N LEU A 124 11.64 2.89 -1.20
CA LEU A 124 11.32 3.84 -2.26
C LEU A 124 9.84 3.76 -2.58
N GLY A 125 9.23 4.85 -2.94
CA GLY A 125 7.87 4.87 -3.43
C GLY A 125 7.66 3.82 -4.53
N TYR A 126 6.53 3.13 -4.48
CA TYR A 126 6.13 2.04 -5.38
C TYR A 126 6.80 0.66 -5.18
N VAL A 127 7.80 0.50 -4.33
CA VAL A 127 8.33 -0.84 -3.95
C VAL A 127 7.26 -1.67 -3.24
N GLY A 128 6.42 -1.03 -2.45
CA GLY A 128 5.28 -1.68 -1.80
C GLY A 128 4.24 -2.20 -2.79
N GLU A 129 4.00 -1.51 -3.91
CA GLU A 129 3.14 -2.00 -4.99
C GLU A 129 3.69 -3.26 -5.63
N LEU A 130 5.00 -3.31 -5.85
CA LEU A 130 5.67 -4.51 -6.39
C LEU A 130 5.55 -5.69 -5.41
N TYR A 131 5.78 -5.44 -4.12
CA TYR A 131 5.57 -6.44 -3.08
C TYR A 131 4.12 -6.94 -3.07
N PHE A 132 3.15 -6.01 -3.04
CA PHE A 132 1.73 -6.36 -2.97
C PHE A 132 1.26 -7.11 -4.24
N TYR A 133 1.76 -6.73 -5.41
CA TYR A 133 1.55 -7.48 -6.64
C TYR A 133 2.06 -8.92 -6.53
N ALA A 134 3.29 -9.11 -6.04
CA ALA A 134 3.87 -10.44 -5.85
C ALA A 134 3.07 -11.28 -4.84
N TRP A 135 2.57 -10.67 -3.76
CA TRP A 135 1.68 -11.28 -2.79
C TRP A 135 0.35 -11.68 -3.43
N ALA A 136 -0.30 -10.77 -4.16
CA ALA A 136 -1.57 -11.03 -4.83
C ALA A 136 -1.45 -12.15 -5.86
N LYS A 137 -0.38 -12.16 -6.65
CA LYS A 137 -0.11 -13.22 -7.65
C LYS A 137 -0.01 -14.61 -7.02
N ARG A 138 0.44 -14.72 -5.76
CA ARG A 138 0.50 -16.01 -5.05
C ARG A 138 -0.83 -16.47 -4.47
N LYS A 139 -1.68 -15.52 -4.08
CA LYS A 139 -2.92 -15.79 -3.32
C LYS A 139 -4.17 -15.79 -4.18
N LEU A 140 -4.11 -15.21 -5.37
CA LEU A 140 -5.27 -15.03 -6.24
C LEU A 140 -5.18 -15.92 -7.48
N PRO A 141 -6.33 -16.37 -8.03
CA PRO A 141 -6.36 -17.05 -9.33
C PRO A 141 -5.76 -16.17 -10.45
N ALA A 142 -5.18 -16.81 -11.46
CA ALA A 142 -4.60 -16.10 -12.61
C ALA A 142 -5.61 -15.17 -13.32
N ALA A 143 -6.89 -15.55 -13.35
CA ALA A 143 -7.97 -14.75 -13.92
C ALA A 143 -8.22 -13.42 -13.21
N ALA A 144 -7.72 -13.22 -11.98
CA ALA A 144 -7.87 -11.98 -11.25
C ALA A 144 -7.02 -10.82 -11.83
N ALA A 145 -6.13 -11.10 -12.80
CA ALA A 145 -5.25 -10.13 -13.46
C ALA A 145 -4.63 -9.10 -12.50
N PRO A 146 -3.89 -9.55 -11.46
CA PRO A 146 -3.52 -8.67 -10.33
C PRO A 146 -2.64 -7.49 -10.76
N PHE A 147 -1.85 -7.59 -11.82
CA PHE A 147 -1.02 -6.50 -12.30
C PHE A 147 -1.85 -5.30 -12.77
N GLY A 148 -2.89 -5.54 -13.59
CA GLY A 148 -3.76 -4.48 -14.10
C GLY A 148 -4.45 -3.74 -12.96
N ALA A 149 -5.03 -4.49 -12.01
CA ALA A 149 -5.75 -3.90 -10.89
C ALA A 149 -4.82 -3.13 -9.93
N VAL A 150 -3.65 -3.67 -9.55
CA VAL A 150 -2.69 -2.97 -8.68
C VAL A 150 -2.20 -1.68 -9.33
N LYS A 151 -1.86 -1.73 -10.63
CA LYS A 151 -1.48 -0.56 -11.41
C LYS A 151 -2.59 0.50 -11.42
N ASP A 152 -3.82 0.10 -11.73
CA ASP A 152 -4.94 1.02 -11.84
C ASP A 152 -5.27 1.66 -10.48
N VAL A 153 -5.22 0.89 -9.39
CA VAL A 153 -5.40 1.39 -8.03
C VAL A 153 -4.31 2.39 -7.66
N ALA A 154 -3.04 2.14 -8.01
CA ALA A 154 -1.93 3.07 -7.78
C ALA A 154 -2.12 4.38 -8.57
N ILE A 155 -2.54 4.31 -9.84
CA ILE A 155 -2.83 5.49 -10.67
C ILE A 155 -3.98 6.29 -10.05
N MET A 156 -5.08 5.64 -9.66
CA MET A 156 -6.24 6.31 -9.04
C MET A 156 -5.88 6.93 -7.69
N SER A 157 -5.00 6.30 -6.91
CA SER A 157 -4.45 6.86 -5.67
C SER A 157 -3.66 8.15 -5.93
N ALA A 158 -2.80 8.15 -6.95
CA ALA A 158 -2.04 9.33 -7.34
C ALA A 158 -2.96 10.48 -7.80
N MET A 159 -3.97 10.16 -8.62
CA MET A 159 -4.96 11.14 -9.09
C MET A 159 -5.77 11.73 -7.91
N ALA A 160 -6.31 10.89 -7.03
CA ALA A 160 -7.04 11.36 -5.86
C ALA A 160 -6.16 12.26 -4.97
N GLY A 161 -4.90 11.85 -4.78
CA GLY A 161 -3.95 12.64 -4.03
C GLY A 161 -3.64 14.00 -4.66
N ASN A 162 -3.47 14.05 -5.98
CA ASN A 162 -3.22 15.32 -6.67
C ASN A 162 -4.42 16.27 -6.57
N VAL A 163 -5.65 15.74 -6.78
CA VAL A 163 -6.87 16.53 -6.62
C VAL A 163 -7.00 17.07 -5.19
N MET A 164 -6.75 16.22 -4.19
CA MET A 164 -6.82 16.62 -2.78
C MET A 164 -5.71 17.62 -2.41
N THR A 165 -4.51 17.48 -2.98
CA THR A 165 -3.43 18.45 -2.79
C THR A 165 -3.84 19.82 -3.32
N LEU A 166 -4.38 19.90 -4.53
CA LEU A 166 -4.86 21.16 -5.12
C LEU A 166 -6.02 21.75 -4.31
N ALA A 167 -6.98 20.92 -3.88
CA ALA A 167 -8.09 21.37 -3.06
C ALA A 167 -7.60 21.96 -1.72
N LEU A 168 -6.63 21.28 -1.09
CA LEU A 168 -6.11 21.73 0.20
C LEU A 168 -5.23 22.98 0.08
N ILE A 169 -4.48 23.14 -1.01
CA ILE A 169 -3.75 24.38 -1.31
C ILE A 169 -4.75 25.54 -1.51
N ALA A 170 -5.85 25.30 -2.25
CA ALA A 170 -6.89 26.30 -2.43
C ALA A 170 -7.55 26.72 -1.10
N LEU A 171 -7.81 25.76 -0.21
CA LEU A 171 -8.35 26.03 1.14
C LEU A 171 -7.34 26.76 2.03
N ALA A 172 -6.05 26.43 1.91
CA ALA A 172 -4.97 27.05 2.67
C ALA A 172 -4.56 28.42 2.10
N TYR A 173 -4.99 28.76 0.87
CA TYR A 173 -4.56 29.98 0.19
C TYR A 173 -4.67 31.28 1.03
N PRO A 174 -5.76 31.54 1.77
CA PRO A 174 -5.85 32.73 2.60
C PRO A 174 -4.80 32.81 3.72
N TYR A 175 -4.23 31.67 4.09
CA TYR A 175 -3.24 31.54 5.16
C TYR A 175 -1.80 31.44 4.67
N LEU A 176 -1.58 31.36 3.35
CA LEU A 176 -0.23 31.30 2.79
C LEU A 176 0.56 32.59 3.03
N ALA A 177 -0.11 33.69 3.28
CA ALA A 177 0.53 34.95 3.70
C ALA A 177 1.25 34.87 5.06
N LEU A 178 0.98 33.81 5.85
CA LEU A 178 1.72 33.51 7.09
C LEU A 178 3.15 33.00 6.82
N LEU A 179 3.41 32.57 5.57
CA LEU A 179 4.72 32.03 5.16
C LEU A 179 5.48 33.10 4.36
N PRO A 180 6.82 33.17 4.49
CA PRO A 180 7.65 34.05 3.69
C PRO A 180 7.83 33.51 2.25
N LEU A 181 6.71 33.33 1.52
CA LEU A 181 6.70 32.70 0.20
C LEU A 181 6.74 33.69 -0.99
N ALA A 182 6.79 34.99 -0.72
CA ALA A 182 6.72 36.01 -1.78
C ALA A 182 7.82 35.84 -2.84
N GLU A 183 9.00 35.38 -2.45
CA GLU A 183 10.13 35.16 -3.37
C GLU A 183 9.98 33.89 -4.24
N TYR A 184 9.13 32.95 -3.85
CA TYR A 184 8.97 31.63 -4.49
C TYR A 184 7.71 31.51 -5.36
N GLY A 185 7.03 32.61 -5.66
CA GLY A 185 5.74 32.59 -6.37
C GLY A 185 5.78 31.86 -7.73
N ASN A 186 6.85 32.04 -8.51
CA ASN A 186 7.01 31.36 -9.77
C ASN A 186 7.25 29.84 -9.62
N ASP A 187 8.06 29.44 -8.63
CA ASP A 187 8.38 28.03 -8.38
C ASP A 187 7.15 27.27 -7.89
N ILE A 188 6.33 27.92 -7.07
CA ILE A 188 5.03 27.38 -6.63
C ILE A 188 4.10 27.22 -7.84
N ALA A 189 4.01 28.22 -8.73
CA ALA A 189 3.17 28.15 -9.90
C ALA A 189 3.58 27.01 -10.86
N TRP A 190 4.88 26.85 -11.10
CA TRP A 190 5.40 25.74 -11.90
C TRP A 190 5.15 24.38 -11.27
N SER A 191 5.32 24.26 -9.94
CA SER A 191 5.02 23.04 -9.19
C SER A 191 3.54 22.66 -9.30
N LEU A 192 2.63 23.62 -9.17
CA LEU A 192 1.19 23.43 -9.35
C LEU A 192 0.85 23.00 -10.79
N ALA A 193 1.42 23.67 -11.79
CA ALA A 193 1.23 23.32 -13.19
C ALA A 193 1.69 21.89 -13.48
N PHE A 194 2.82 21.47 -12.92
CA PHE A 194 3.33 20.11 -13.03
C PHE A 194 2.40 19.08 -12.37
N VAL A 195 1.89 19.34 -11.16
CA VAL A 195 0.92 18.49 -10.48
C VAL A 195 -0.37 18.35 -11.29
N ILE A 196 -0.87 19.46 -11.86
CA ILE A 196 -2.04 19.45 -12.75
C ILE A 196 -1.78 18.61 -14.01
N ALA A 197 -0.65 18.80 -14.66
CA ALA A 197 -0.29 18.07 -15.88
C ALA A 197 -0.23 16.55 -15.64
N ILE A 198 0.44 16.11 -14.56
CA ILE A 198 0.50 14.70 -14.19
C ILE A 198 -0.89 14.14 -13.83
N SER A 199 -1.75 14.96 -13.23
CA SER A 199 -3.11 14.54 -12.87
C SER A 199 -4.00 14.34 -14.10
N LEU A 200 -3.81 15.15 -15.14
CA LEU A 200 -4.59 15.08 -16.38
C LEU A 200 -4.12 13.96 -17.33
N ALA A 201 -2.83 13.63 -17.33
CA ALA A 201 -2.26 12.62 -18.22
C ALA A 201 -3.01 11.27 -18.20
N PRO A 202 -3.32 10.64 -17.04
CA PRO A 202 -4.08 9.40 -17.01
C PRO A 202 -5.52 9.52 -17.52
N LEU A 203 -6.13 10.71 -17.42
CA LEU A 203 -7.48 10.97 -17.94
C LEU A 203 -7.48 11.00 -19.48
N ILE A 204 -6.47 11.64 -20.09
CA ILE A 204 -6.32 11.75 -21.54
C ILE A 204 -6.08 10.36 -22.16
N TRP A 205 -5.16 9.59 -21.60
CA TRP A 205 -4.79 8.25 -22.12
C TRP A 205 -5.53 7.08 -21.44
N ARG A 206 -6.62 7.34 -20.73
CA ARG A 206 -7.36 6.38 -19.91
C ARG A 206 -7.63 5.04 -20.59
N ARG A 207 -8.10 5.05 -21.84
CA ARG A 207 -8.45 3.82 -22.58
C ARG A 207 -7.27 2.92 -22.86
N ARG A 208 -6.03 3.46 -22.88
CA ARG A 208 -4.79 2.70 -23.13
C ARG A 208 -4.10 2.27 -21.84
N ILE A 209 -4.37 2.97 -20.74
CA ILE A 209 -3.63 2.79 -19.48
C ILE A 209 -4.43 1.99 -18.46
N LEU A 210 -5.74 2.26 -18.32
CA LEU A 210 -6.57 1.67 -17.27
C LEU A 210 -7.34 0.45 -17.78
N SER A 211 -7.32 -0.62 -16.99
CA SER A 211 -7.94 -1.92 -17.28
C SER A 211 -9.28 -2.14 -16.55
N LEU A 212 -9.51 -1.46 -15.41
CA LEU A 212 -10.73 -1.58 -14.63
C LEU A 212 -11.91 -0.81 -15.28
N SER A 213 -13.13 -1.26 -14.99
CA SER A 213 -14.36 -0.60 -15.45
C SER A 213 -14.48 0.82 -14.88
N ARG A 214 -15.22 1.70 -15.58
CA ARG A 214 -15.44 3.09 -15.13
C ARG A 214 -16.03 3.17 -13.73
N GLY A 215 -17.06 2.38 -13.44
CA GLY A 215 -17.71 2.39 -12.12
C GLY A 215 -16.75 1.96 -11.01
N THR A 216 -15.91 0.95 -11.30
CA THR A 216 -14.86 0.50 -10.36
C THR A 216 -13.82 1.59 -10.13
N LEU A 217 -13.34 2.26 -11.19
CA LEU A 217 -12.37 3.35 -11.07
C LEU A 217 -12.90 4.51 -10.22
N TRP A 218 -14.16 4.92 -10.42
CA TRP A 218 -14.78 5.95 -9.57
C TRP A 218 -14.94 5.52 -8.12
N ALA A 219 -15.29 4.25 -7.87
CA ALA A 219 -15.35 3.73 -6.51
C ALA A 219 -13.96 3.73 -5.84
N VAL A 220 -12.92 3.31 -6.57
CA VAL A 220 -11.51 3.34 -6.09
C VAL A 220 -11.08 4.77 -5.81
N PHE A 221 -11.37 5.71 -6.74
CA PHE A 221 -11.09 7.13 -6.54
C PHE A 221 -11.78 7.68 -5.28
N GLY A 222 -13.07 7.40 -5.10
CA GLY A 222 -13.83 7.84 -3.93
C GLY A 222 -13.29 7.30 -2.62
N ILE A 223 -12.88 6.01 -2.58
CA ILE A 223 -12.26 5.41 -1.38
C ILE A 223 -10.90 6.08 -1.09
N HIS A 224 -10.07 6.34 -2.11
CA HIS A 224 -8.81 7.04 -1.91
C HIS A 224 -9.02 8.47 -1.43
N THR A 225 -9.99 9.19 -1.99
CA THR A 225 -10.34 10.55 -1.54
C THR A 225 -10.78 10.54 -0.09
N ALA A 226 -11.72 9.65 0.28
CA ALA A 226 -12.19 9.52 1.67
C ALA A 226 -11.04 9.16 2.64
N ARG A 227 -10.14 8.26 2.23
CA ARG A 227 -8.93 7.92 2.99
C ARG A 227 -8.03 9.13 3.21
N ILE A 228 -7.79 9.95 2.17
CA ILE A 228 -6.92 11.13 2.27
C ILE A 228 -7.56 12.16 3.19
N VAL A 229 -8.87 12.41 3.06
CA VAL A 229 -9.61 13.31 3.97
C VAL A 229 -9.51 12.82 5.41
N ALA A 230 -9.75 11.53 5.66
CA ALA A 230 -9.65 10.93 6.98
C ALA A 230 -8.24 11.06 7.56
N THR A 231 -7.20 10.70 6.79
CA THR A 231 -5.80 10.78 7.25
C THR A 231 -5.40 12.23 7.54
N THR A 232 -5.75 13.17 6.66
CA THR A 232 -5.45 14.60 6.83
C THR A 232 -6.17 15.16 8.05
N GLY A 233 -7.47 14.87 8.20
CA GLY A 233 -8.25 15.31 9.36
C GLY A 233 -7.73 14.72 10.68
N LEU A 234 -7.44 13.41 10.70
CA LEU A 234 -6.89 12.76 11.91
C LEU A 234 -5.52 13.32 12.29
N ASN A 235 -4.65 13.63 11.31
CA ASN A 235 -3.38 14.30 11.62
C ASN A 235 -3.60 15.71 12.20
N ALA A 236 -4.48 16.50 11.60
CA ALA A 236 -4.80 17.84 12.12
C ALA A 236 -5.38 17.77 13.54
N VAL A 237 -6.25 16.79 13.83
CA VAL A 237 -6.76 16.55 15.19
C VAL A 237 -5.63 16.12 16.13
N ALA A 238 -4.73 15.22 15.70
CA ALA A 238 -3.58 14.82 16.52
C ALA A 238 -2.68 16.02 16.87
N TRP A 239 -2.43 16.92 15.91
CA TRP A 239 -1.67 18.15 16.12
C TRP A 239 -2.37 19.11 17.08
N ALA A 240 -3.68 19.32 16.89
CA ALA A 240 -4.48 20.17 17.77
C ALA A 240 -4.61 19.62 19.21
N LEU A 241 -4.54 18.31 19.41
CA LEU A 241 -4.49 17.71 20.76
C LEU A 241 -3.20 18.01 21.49
N VAL A 242 -2.11 18.26 20.77
CA VAL A 242 -0.80 18.63 21.36
C VAL A 242 -0.68 20.13 21.53
N LEU A 243 -1.12 20.90 20.54
CA LEU A 243 -1.06 22.38 20.54
C LEU A 243 -2.48 22.96 20.28
N PRO A 244 -3.36 23.00 21.30
CA PRO A 244 -4.76 23.38 21.13
C PRO A 244 -4.95 24.86 20.76
N ASP A 245 -4.02 25.72 21.14
CA ASP A 245 -4.12 27.17 20.94
C ASP A 245 -3.67 27.64 19.55
N VAL A 246 -3.19 26.71 18.69
CA VAL A 246 -2.74 27.04 17.35
C VAL A 246 -3.93 27.23 16.41
N ALA A 247 -3.94 28.35 15.68
CA ALA A 247 -5.01 28.67 14.74
C ALA A 247 -5.14 27.61 13.63
N ILE A 248 -6.38 27.31 13.24
CA ILE A 248 -6.72 26.31 12.23
C ILE A 248 -6.01 26.54 10.88
N GLY A 249 -5.68 27.79 10.56
CA GLY A 249 -4.94 28.13 9.36
C GLY A 249 -3.59 27.43 9.25
N TRP A 250 -2.88 27.27 10.36
CA TRP A 250 -1.63 26.51 10.39
C TRP A 250 -1.81 25.04 10.07
N TRP A 251 -2.88 24.43 10.58
CA TRP A 251 -3.19 23.02 10.28
C TRP A 251 -3.50 22.81 8.80
N LEU A 252 -4.18 23.76 8.16
CA LEU A 252 -4.45 23.73 6.72
C LEU A 252 -3.15 23.87 5.91
N VAL A 253 -2.31 24.85 6.25
CA VAL A 253 -1.01 25.08 5.58
C VAL A 253 -0.11 23.85 5.71
N LEU A 254 0.10 23.36 6.93
CA LEU A 254 0.95 22.20 7.19
C LEU A 254 0.41 20.93 6.50
N SER A 255 -0.91 20.74 6.48
CA SER A 255 -1.53 19.64 5.76
C SER A 255 -1.35 19.76 4.24
N ALA A 256 -1.40 20.96 3.67
CA ALA A 256 -1.13 21.22 2.26
C ALA A 256 0.33 20.88 1.91
N ILE A 257 1.29 21.34 2.70
CA ILE A 257 2.72 21.02 2.55
C ILE A 257 2.94 19.50 2.63
N ARG A 258 2.35 18.84 3.65
CA ARG A 258 2.47 17.40 3.83
C ARG A 258 1.93 16.62 2.61
N LEU A 259 0.76 17.00 2.09
CA LEU A 259 0.21 16.39 0.88
C LEU A 259 1.10 16.65 -0.33
N LEU A 260 1.65 17.84 -0.48
CA LEU A 260 2.55 18.17 -1.59
C LEU A 260 3.82 17.31 -1.53
N VAL A 261 4.47 17.20 -0.36
CA VAL A 261 5.63 16.32 -0.14
C VAL A 261 5.29 14.86 -0.43
N SER A 262 4.08 14.42 -0.08
CA SER A 262 3.64 13.06 -0.39
C SER A 262 3.57 12.74 -1.89
N ARG A 263 3.57 13.76 -2.76
CA ARG A 263 3.59 13.59 -4.23
C ARG A 263 4.99 13.41 -4.81
N LEU A 264 6.04 13.70 -4.03
CA LEU A 264 7.41 13.50 -4.50
C LEU A 264 7.68 12.01 -4.78
N PRO A 265 8.07 11.64 -6.00
CA PRO A 265 8.40 10.26 -6.32
C PRO A 265 9.76 9.90 -5.72
N PHE A 266 9.97 8.60 -5.44
CA PHE A 266 11.26 8.03 -5.03
C PHE A 266 11.88 8.62 -3.75
N VAL A 267 11.13 9.38 -2.97
CA VAL A 267 11.57 9.91 -1.68
C VAL A 267 11.14 8.95 -0.57
N PRO A 268 12.06 8.37 0.20
CA PRO A 268 11.72 7.58 1.39
C PRO A 268 11.39 8.51 2.56
N ASN A 269 10.66 8.00 3.54
CA ASN A 269 10.31 8.71 4.78
C ASN A 269 9.78 10.14 4.55
N LYS A 270 8.75 10.25 3.75
CA LYS A 270 8.16 11.54 3.37
C LYS A 270 7.73 12.38 4.57
N ASP A 271 7.38 11.76 5.69
CA ASP A 271 7.03 12.48 6.92
C ASP A 271 8.25 13.15 7.56
N VAL A 272 9.43 12.55 7.46
CA VAL A 272 10.71 13.18 7.90
C VAL A 272 11.06 14.37 6.99
N VAL A 273 10.93 14.19 5.68
CA VAL A 273 11.14 15.28 4.69
C VAL A 273 10.15 16.41 4.93
N PHE A 274 8.87 16.08 5.17
CA PHE A 274 7.86 17.07 5.53
C PHE A 274 8.22 17.84 6.81
N ALA A 275 8.68 17.15 7.86
CA ALA A 275 9.10 17.82 9.08
C ALA A 275 10.27 18.79 8.83
N GLY A 276 11.26 18.38 8.02
CA GLY A 276 12.38 19.26 7.64
C GLY A 276 11.91 20.50 6.88
N ILE A 277 10.99 20.34 5.92
CA ILE A 277 10.41 21.48 5.18
C ILE A 277 9.58 22.37 6.11
N ALA A 278 8.78 21.76 7.00
CA ALA A 278 7.99 22.50 7.98
C ALA A 278 8.88 23.33 8.91
N LEU A 279 9.99 22.77 9.40
CA LEU A 279 10.99 23.49 10.19
C LEU A 279 11.51 24.73 9.46
N LEU A 280 11.86 24.61 8.19
CA LEU A 280 12.32 25.72 7.37
C LEU A 280 11.22 26.77 7.13
N ALA A 281 9.98 26.32 6.91
CA ALA A 281 8.85 27.19 6.63
C ALA A 281 8.32 27.92 7.87
N LEU A 282 8.39 27.29 9.05
CA LEU A 282 7.90 27.83 10.32
C LEU A 282 8.88 28.80 10.98
N GLY A 283 10.15 28.78 10.55
CA GLY A 283 11.18 29.67 11.07
C GLY A 283 11.38 29.52 12.59
N GLU A 284 11.10 30.59 13.34
CA GLU A 284 11.34 30.67 14.79
C GLU A 284 10.22 30.06 15.66
N ASP A 285 9.15 29.52 15.07
CA ASP A 285 8.09 28.89 15.88
C ASP A 285 8.54 27.53 16.41
N VAL A 286 9.15 27.59 17.62
CA VAL A 286 9.73 26.41 18.28
C VAL A 286 8.68 25.33 18.59
N ALA A 287 7.45 25.72 18.95
CA ALA A 287 6.40 24.77 19.35
C ALA A 287 5.88 23.96 18.15
N LEU A 288 5.57 24.62 17.04
CA LEU A 288 5.14 23.95 15.80
C LEU A 288 6.26 23.10 15.22
N SER A 289 7.48 23.60 15.24
CA SER A 289 8.67 22.87 14.79
C SER A 289 8.90 21.60 15.60
N ALA A 290 8.83 21.66 16.91
CA ALA A 290 8.95 20.51 17.81
C ALA A 290 7.81 19.49 17.59
N LEU A 291 6.56 19.95 17.39
CA LEU A 291 5.43 19.09 17.06
C LEU A 291 5.67 18.32 15.75
N MET A 292 6.12 18.99 14.69
CA MET A 292 6.37 18.33 13.40
C MET A 292 7.49 17.30 13.50
N ALA A 293 8.57 17.61 14.19
CA ALA A 293 9.67 16.68 14.44
C ALA A 293 9.21 15.46 15.27
N MET A 294 8.44 15.68 16.32
CA MET A 294 7.85 14.61 17.14
C MET A 294 6.94 13.70 16.29
N MET A 295 6.04 14.26 15.50
CA MET A 295 5.13 13.47 14.67
C MET A 295 5.88 12.63 13.64
N ALA A 296 6.90 13.20 12.98
CA ALA A 296 7.76 12.46 12.06
C ALA A 296 8.49 11.31 12.76
N ALA A 297 9.04 11.55 13.95
CA ALA A 297 9.73 10.55 14.76
C ALA A 297 8.78 9.43 15.19
N LEU A 298 7.56 9.73 15.62
CA LEU A 298 6.54 8.74 16.00
C LEU A 298 6.11 7.88 14.80
N ILE A 299 5.90 8.48 13.63
CA ILE A 299 5.56 7.77 12.41
C ILE A 299 6.72 6.85 12.00
N LEU A 300 7.94 7.37 11.99
CA LEU A 300 9.14 6.59 11.69
C LEU A 300 9.32 5.43 12.68
N ALA A 301 9.22 5.69 13.99
CA ALA A 301 9.30 4.63 15.01
C ALA A 301 8.24 3.54 14.78
N THR A 302 7.01 3.92 14.41
CA THR A 302 5.94 2.97 14.08
C THR A 302 6.31 2.13 12.85
N HIS A 303 6.86 2.75 11.80
CA HIS A 303 7.37 2.02 10.63
C HIS A 303 8.47 1.04 11.01
N LEU A 304 9.44 1.45 11.85
CA LEU A 304 10.56 0.61 12.29
C LEU A 304 10.08 -0.58 13.13
N ILE A 305 9.19 -0.34 14.10
CA ILE A 305 8.61 -1.40 14.95
C ILE A 305 7.86 -2.42 14.10
N LEU A 306 7.01 -1.97 13.19
CA LEU A 306 6.26 -2.86 12.31
C LEU A 306 7.16 -3.57 11.28
N ALA A 307 8.18 -2.90 10.75
CA ALA A 307 9.18 -3.51 9.88
C ALA A 307 9.92 -4.65 10.58
N LEU A 308 10.38 -4.41 11.81
CA LEU A 308 11.03 -5.41 12.65
C LEU A 308 10.09 -6.58 12.95
N TYR A 309 8.86 -6.30 13.38
CA TYR A 309 7.84 -7.32 13.63
C TYR A 309 7.60 -8.21 12.41
N PHE A 310 7.35 -7.61 11.24
CA PHE A 310 7.11 -8.36 10.02
C PHE A 310 8.34 -9.08 9.51
N GLY A 311 9.52 -8.46 9.60
CA GLY A 311 10.79 -9.06 9.18
C GLY A 311 11.14 -10.30 10.03
N VAL A 312 11.06 -10.19 11.35
CA VAL A 312 11.29 -11.31 12.27
C VAL A 312 10.25 -12.41 12.06
N HIS A 313 8.97 -12.04 11.92
CA HIS A 313 7.91 -13.00 11.65
C HIS A 313 8.15 -13.80 10.36
N ASP A 314 8.62 -13.12 9.28
CA ASP A 314 8.89 -13.78 7.99
C ASP A 314 10.12 -14.70 8.07
N LEU A 315 11.15 -14.33 8.86
CA LEU A 315 12.32 -15.16 9.11
C LEU A 315 11.99 -16.41 9.93
N ILE A 316 11.15 -16.28 10.99
CA ILE A 316 10.74 -17.40 11.87
C ILE A 316 9.79 -18.36 11.15
N LYS A 317 8.83 -17.83 10.37
CA LYS A 317 7.87 -18.67 9.64
C LYS A 317 8.40 -19.16 8.29
N GLY A 318 9.62 -18.80 7.94
CA GLY A 318 10.26 -19.07 6.68
C GLY A 318 9.95 -20.43 6.11
N ASP A 319 9.00 -20.55 5.28
CA ASP A 319 8.58 -21.65 4.42
C ASP A 319 7.14 -22.17 4.57
N ARG A 320 6.35 -21.67 5.50
CA ARG A 320 4.98 -22.18 5.74
C ARG A 320 3.85 -21.32 5.15
N SER A 321 4.18 -20.26 4.37
CA SER A 321 3.15 -19.37 3.82
C SER A 321 3.11 -19.35 2.28
#